data_1d70c1e04be637aa8aec8af072b71a99
#
_entry.id   1d70c1e04be637aa8aec8af072b71a99
#
_cell.length_a   1.000
_cell.length_b   1.000
_cell.length_c   1.000
_cell.angle_alpha   90.00
_cell.angle_beta   90.00
_cell.angle_gamma   90.00
#
_symmetry.space_group_name_H-M   'P 1'
#
loop_
_entity.id
_entity.type
_entity.pdbx_description
1 polymer ?
#
loop_
_entity_poly.entity_id
_entity_poly.type
_entity_poly.pdbx_seq_one_letter_code
_entity_poly.pdbx_strand_id
1 'polypeptide(L)'
;MELKNKKLFIPILIFLTSVFSYLAYSPEEISIAGPYFPQIDYLEEELDLISKDLNVKIKYVPFSDIESEIIEGSNTEEFDLAIIPNPQGVVNLGERGHLYSVSTALNEQTINDKYSKHLQEITTSKIDEMNYGVLFRLIPNSLIWYDVEKYERLGSPNFESFEEMVSFSKENSSFDNPLWCMDIESGASTGWIATNWLEDLILHEYGPDIYDDWFKQIITSQNNEITLSILNIGKLIFDENTVYGGNQRIVSKEFRNNYRNLLDEDNSCVFSWSGHFASMYFPTDKSYEYDFDFFKFPSESNKNAMVGIGDSLVILNSSNKSLEVFKALLDDNFGQIWISKQDSMFISANKNSNIEDIENNMLFKETVLVRNALNDNLFRYDASELMERRIGSDHLLYALKKYISLGSELINEITEELDSKY
;
A
#
# COMPACT_ATOMS: atom_id res chain seq x y z
N MET A 1 -52.00 -37.92 -49.16
CA MET A 1 -51.34 -38.21 -47.89
C MET A 1 -50.11 -37.32 -47.75
N GLU A 2 -50.27 -36.00 -47.71
CA GLU A 2 -49.16 -35.01 -47.72
C GLU A 2 -49.59 -33.67 -47.16
N LEU A 3 -49.92 -33.55 -45.89
CA LEU A 3 -50.12 -32.21 -45.28
C LEU A 3 -50.18 -32.24 -43.74
N LYS A 4 -49.73 -33.33 -43.07
CA LYS A 4 -49.72 -33.37 -41.59
C LYS A 4 -48.38 -33.10 -40.93
N ASN A 5 -47.26 -33.05 -41.68
CA ASN A 5 -45.91 -32.93 -41.05
C ASN A 5 -45.33 -31.49 -41.02
N LYS A 6 -45.99 -30.48 -41.68
CA LYS A 6 -45.46 -29.10 -41.66
C LYS A 6 -45.72 -28.32 -40.35
N LYS A 7 -46.74 -28.73 -39.58
CA LYS A 7 -47.07 -28.01 -38.32
C LYS A 7 -46.18 -28.38 -37.11
N LEU A 8 -45.46 -29.50 -37.21
CA LEU A 8 -44.57 -29.95 -36.12
C LEU A 8 -43.13 -29.37 -36.25
N PHE A 9 -42.70 -29.01 -37.47
CA PHE A 9 -41.36 -28.47 -37.74
C PHE A 9 -41.17 -27.03 -37.32
N ILE A 10 -42.22 -26.20 -37.38
CA ILE A 10 -42.14 -24.79 -37.04
C ILE A 10 -41.87 -24.57 -35.52
N PRO A 11 -42.57 -25.19 -34.58
CA PRO A 11 -42.29 -25.02 -33.16
C PRO A 11 -40.93 -25.63 -32.73
N ILE A 12 -40.46 -26.69 -33.38
CA ILE A 12 -39.13 -27.26 -33.11
C ILE A 12 -38.03 -26.32 -33.63
N LEU A 13 -38.20 -25.69 -34.77
CA LEU A 13 -37.25 -24.74 -35.34
C LEU A 13 -37.16 -23.46 -34.45
N ILE A 14 -38.33 -22.95 -33.98
CA ILE A 14 -38.39 -21.79 -33.06
C ILE A 14 -37.78 -22.16 -31.72
N PHE A 15 -37.99 -23.35 -31.18
CA PHE A 15 -37.37 -23.79 -29.93
C PHE A 15 -35.86 -24.01 -30.09
N LEU A 16 -35.39 -24.60 -31.19
CA LEU A 16 -33.96 -24.72 -31.48
C LEU A 16 -33.29 -23.36 -31.69
N THR A 17 -33.92 -22.42 -32.40
CA THR A 17 -33.36 -21.06 -32.55
C THR A 17 -33.36 -20.29 -31.23
N SER A 18 -34.38 -20.43 -30.37
CA SER A 18 -34.39 -19.79 -29.04
C SER A 18 -33.39 -20.42 -28.09
N VAL A 19 -33.19 -21.75 -28.13
CA VAL A 19 -32.15 -22.45 -27.36
C VAL A 19 -30.74 -22.08 -27.87
N PHE A 20 -30.54 -22.01 -29.19
CA PHE A 20 -29.29 -21.56 -29.79
C PHE A 20 -29.01 -20.05 -29.48
N SER A 21 -30.02 -19.21 -29.50
CA SER A 21 -29.89 -17.80 -29.09
C SER A 21 -29.59 -17.67 -27.58
N TYR A 22 -30.17 -18.54 -26.75
CA TYR A 22 -29.90 -18.56 -25.30
C TYR A 22 -28.51 -19.11 -24.98
N LEU A 23 -28.06 -20.16 -25.71
CA LEU A 23 -26.70 -20.69 -25.58
C LEU A 23 -25.62 -19.81 -26.22
N ALA A 24 -26.01 -18.96 -27.19
CA ALA A 24 -25.11 -17.99 -27.82
C ALA A 24 -24.99 -16.67 -27.02
N TYR A 25 -25.75 -16.51 -25.93
CA TYR A 25 -25.82 -15.28 -25.15
C TYR A 25 -25.39 -15.51 -23.68
N SER A 26 -24.44 -16.39 -23.44
CA SER A 26 -23.75 -16.39 -22.16
C SER A 26 -22.78 -15.20 -22.16
N PRO A 27 -22.85 -14.32 -21.13
CA PRO A 27 -21.88 -13.24 -21.01
C PRO A 27 -20.46 -13.79 -21.01
N GLU A 28 -19.54 -13.11 -21.64
CA GLU A 28 -18.11 -13.44 -21.60
C GLU A 28 -17.63 -13.40 -20.15
N GLU A 29 -16.88 -14.40 -19.72
CA GLU A 29 -16.31 -14.46 -18.38
C GLU A 29 -14.93 -13.80 -18.40
N ILE A 30 -14.71 -12.87 -17.48
CA ILE A 30 -13.44 -12.18 -17.25
C ILE A 30 -12.92 -12.58 -15.89
N SER A 31 -11.71 -13.10 -15.83
CA SER A 31 -11.08 -13.58 -14.61
C SER A 31 -10.01 -12.61 -14.14
N ILE A 32 -10.07 -12.23 -12.85
CA ILE A 32 -9.07 -11.36 -12.20
C ILE A 32 -8.37 -12.17 -11.12
N ALA A 33 -7.07 -12.40 -11.26
CA ALA A 33 -6.24 -12.99 -10.21
C ALA A 33 -5.70 -11.90 -9.26
N GLY A 34 -5.46 -12.24 -7.99
CA GLY A 34 -4.87 -11.26 -7.07
C GLY A 34 -4.57 -11.83 -5.69
N PRO A 35 -4.10 -11.01 -4.74
CA PRO A 35 -3.79 -11.45 -3.39
C PRO A 35 -5.04 -11.67 -2.55
N TYR A 36 -4.89 -12.44 -1.45
CA TYR A 36 -5.85 -12.39 -0.36
C TYR A 36 -5.71 -11.06 0.39
N PHE A 37 -6.82 -10.36 0.61
CA PHE A 37 -6.84 -9.15 1.44
C PHE A 37 -8.15 -9.06 2.23
N PRO A 38 -8.15 -8.34 3.37
CA PRO A 38 -9.38 -8.01 4.07
C PRO A 38 -10.35 -7.27 3.13
N GLN A 39 -11.65 -7.46 3.30
CA GLN A 39 -12.67 -6.75 2.51
C GLN A 39 -12.73 -7.16 1.03
N ILE A 40 -12.31 -8.38 0.69
CA ILE A 40 -12.47 -8.94 -0.66
C ILE A 40 -13.95 -8.90 -1.11
N ASP A 41 -14.88 -9.08 -0.17
CA ASP A 41 -16.32 -9.03 -0.41
C ASP A 41 -16.75 -7.64 -0.96
N TYR A 42 -16.09 -6.55 -0.54
CA TYR A 42 -16.39 -5.20 -1.05
C TYR A 42 -15.88 -5.00 -2.47
N LEU A 43 -14.72 -5.58 -2.80
CA LEU A 43 -14.28 -5.65 -4.20
C LEU A 43 -15.26 -6.44 -5.05
N GLU A 44 -15.75 -7.59 -4.58
CA GLU A 44 -16.73 -8.40 -5.32
C GLU A 44 -18.04 -7.64 -5.56
N GLU A 45 -18.51 -6.84 -4.60
CA GLU A 45 -19.68 -5.95 -4.81
C GLU A 45 -19.44 -4.93 -5.95
N GLU A 46 -18.24 -4.32 -6.02
CA GLU A 46 -17.86 -3.42 -7.13
C GLU A 46 -17.78 -4.16 -8.47
N LEU A 47 -17.19 -5.35 -8.49
CA LEU A 47 -17.10 -6.18 -9.69
C LEU A 47 -18.46 -6.61 -10.20
N ASP A 48 -19.44 -6.84 -9.33
CA ASP A 48 -20.83 -7.13 -9.68
C ASP A 48 -21.52 -5.95 -10.39
N LEU A 49 -21.21 -4.69 -10.03
CA LEU A 49 -21.70 -3.53 -10.74
C LEU A 49 -21.09 -3.45 -12.15
N ILE A 50 -19.77 -3.56 -12.26
CA ILE A 50 -19.06 -3.56 -13.54
C ILE A 50 -19.58 -4.70 -14.44
N SER A 51 -19.82 -5.88 -13.86
CA SER A 51 -20.37 -7.05 -14.57
C SER A 51 -21.70 -6.73 -15.23
N LYS A 52 -22.60 -6.04 -14.54
CA LYS A 52 -23.91 -5.64 -15.05
C LYS A 52 -23.79 -4.57 -16.15
N ASP A 53 -22.95 -3.56 -15.93
CA ASP A 53 -22.79 -2.45 -16.85
C ASP A 53 -22.17 -2.87 -18.18
N LEU A 54 -21.17 -3.75 -18.14
CA LEU A 54 -20.44 -4.23 -19.31
C LEU A 54 -21.05 -5.50 -19.93
N ASN A 55 -22.08 -6.08 -19.28
CA ASN A 55 -22.71 -7.36 -19.66
C ASN A 55 -21.66 -8.48 -19.82
N VAL A 56 -20.81 -8.61 -18.81
CA VAL A 56 -19.80 -9.68 -18.67
C VAL A 56 -20.02 -10.40 -17.33
N LYS A 57 -19.34 -11.51 -17.11
CA LYS A 57 -19.26 -12.16 -15.80
C LYS A 57 -17.85 -11.98 -15.29
N ILE A 58 -17.66 -11.23 -14.19
CA ILE A 58 -16.33 -11.04 -13.59
C ILE A 58 -16.17 -11.99 -12.40
N LYS A 59 -15.00 -12.61 -12.30
CA LYS A 59 -14.63 -13.49 -11.21
C LYS A 59 -13.28 -13.06 -10.64
N TYR A 60 -13.21 -12.84 -9.32
CA TYR A 60 -11.95 -12.67 -8.61
C TYR A 60 -11.45 -14.01 -8.07
N VAL A 61 -10.16 -14.30 -8.22
CA VAL A 61 -9.52 -15.53 -7.75
C VAL A 61 -8.29 -15.19 -6.92
N PRO A 62 -8.35 -15.36 -5.58
CA PRO A 62 -7.25 -15.01 -4.70
C PRO A 62 -6.15 -16.08 -4.67
N PHE A 63 -4.89 -15.62 -4.65
CA PHE A 63 -3.68 -16.43 -4.51
C PHE A 63 -2.78 -15.90 -3.40
N SER A 64 -1.99 -16.77 -2.80
CA SER A 64 -0.97 -16.38 -1.82
C SER A 64 0.31 -15.84 -2.46
N ASP A 65 0.60 -16.26 -3.69
CA ASP A 65 1.77 -15.82 -4.49
C ASP A 65 1.35 -15.73 -5.96
N ILE A 66 0.79 -14.59 -6.34
CA ILE A 66 0.28 -14.37 -7.69
C ILE A 66 1.40 -14.30 -8.73
N GLU A 67 2.58 -13.78 -8.38
CA GLU A 67 3.70 -13.68 -9.31
C GLU A 67 4.20 -15.07 -9.72
N SER A 68 4.35 -15.98 -8.76
CA SER A 68 4.72 -17.38 -9.05
C SER A 68 3.66 -18.09 -9.90
N GLU A 69 2.38 -17.87 -9.62
CA GLU A 69 1.29 -18.45 -10.43
C GLU A 69 1.36 -17.97 -11.88
N ILE A 70 1.64 -16.68 -12.12
CA ILE A 70 1.80 -16.15 -13.48
C ILE A 70 3.02 -16.75 -14.19
N ILE A 71 4.15 -16.92 -13.49
CA ILE A 71 5.38 -17.46 -14.08
C ILE A 71 5.28 -18.94 -14.39
N GLU A 72 4.69 -19.73 -13.51
CA GLU A 72 4.56 -21.19 -13.68
C GLU A 72 3.63 -21.60 -14.79
N GLY A 73 2.73 -20.70 -15.23
CA GLY A 73 1.90 -20.88 -16.42
C GLY A 73 0.85 -21.97 -16.31
N SER A 74 0.73 -22.63 -15.15
CA SER A 74 -0.17 -23.77 -14.99
C SER A 74 -1.65 -23.40 -15.09
N ASN A 75 -1.99 -22.11 -14.83
CA ASN A 75 -3.36 -21.59 -14.86
C ASN A 75 -3.48 -20.19 -15.52
N THR A 76 -2.38 -19.58 -15.99
CA THR A 76 -2.39 -18.18 -16.44
C THR A 76 -3.05 -17.92 -17.79
N GLU A 77 -3.24 -18.95 -18.62
CA GLU A 77 -4.10 -18.85 -19.81
C GLU A 77 -5.58 -18.62 -19.44
N GLU A 78 -5.92 -18.77 -18.12
CA GLU A 78 -7.28 -18.62 -17.60
C GLU A 78 -7.57 -17.22 -17.02
N PHE A 79 -6.55 -16.34 -16.89
CA PHE A 79 -6.77 -15.01 -16.31
C PHE A 79 -6.61 -13.89 -17.32
N ASP A 80 -7.52 -12.92 -17.23
CA ASP A 80 -7.53 -11.74 -18.09
C ASP A 80 -6.75 -10.58 -17.49
N LEU A 81 -6.92 -10.37 -16.19
CA LEU A 81 -6.29 -9.30 -15.42
C LEU A 81 -5.67 -9.88 -14.15
N ALA A 82 -4.75 -9.13 -13.54
CA ALA A 82 -4.29 -9.45 -12.19
C ALA A 82 -4.06 -8.19 -11.35
N ILE A 83 -4.15 -8.37 -10.02
CA ILE A 83 -3.75 -7.40 -9.01
C ILE A 83 -2.46 -7.89 -8.38
N ILE A 84 -1.38 -7.11 -8.50
CA ILE A 84 -0.04 -7.46 -8.02
C ILE A 84 0.41 -6.41 -6.99
N PRO A 85 0.71 -6.82 -5.74
CA PRO A 85 1.09 -5.87 -4.69
C PRO A 85 2.51 -5.31 -4.83
N ASN A 86 3.37 -5.92 -5.66
CA ASN A 86 4.78 -5.55 -5.80
C ASN A 86 5.06 -4.93 -7.18
N PRO A 87 5.35 -3.62 -7.29
CA PRO A 87 5.67 -2.97 -8.57
C PRO A 87 6.90 -3.56 -9.27
N GLN A 88 7.93 -4.00 -8.52
CA GLN A 88 9.09 -4.66 -9.10
C GLN A 88 8.71 -6.00 -9.76
N GLY A 89 7.77 -6.74 -9.17
CA GLY A 89 7.18 -7.95 -9.77
C GLY A 89 6.45 -7.64 -11.07
N VAL A 90 5.70 -6.52 -11.14
CA VAL A 90 5.04 -6.06 -12.37
C VAL A 90 6.05 -5.84 -13.49
N VAL A 91 7.13 -5.11 -13.22
CA VAL A 91 8.18 -4.85 -14.21
C VAL A 91 8.83 -6.16 -14.68
N ASN A 92 9.20 -7.03 -13.73
CA ASN A 92 9.82 -8.32 -14.04
C ASN A 92 8.93 -9.23 -14.91
N LEU A 93 7.63 -9.26 -14.63
CA LEU A 93 6.65 -10.04 -15.41
C LEU A 93 6.47 -9.45 -16.80
N GLY A 94 6.42 -8.12 -16.92
CA GLY A 94 6.33 -7.41 -18.20
C GLY A 94 7.54 -7.68 -19.10
N GLU A 95 8.75 -7.53 -18.59
CA GLU A 95 10.02 -7.79 -19.30
C GLU A 95 10.17 -9.25 -19.75
N ARG A 96 9.53 -10.18 -19.07
CA ARG A 96 9.46 -11.60 -19.45
C ARG A 96 8.34 -11.91 -20.45
N GLY A 97 7.52 -10.91 -20.82
CA GLY A 97 6.45 -11.06 -21.79
C GLY A 97 5.17 -11.70 -21.26
N HIS A 98 4.97 -11.73 -19.92
CA HIS A 98 3.75 -12.23 -19.31
C HIS A 98 2.62 -11.18 -19.27
N LEU A 99 2.95 -9.88 -19.40
CA LEU A 99 2.01 -8.77 -19.31
C LEU A 99 1.94 -7.98 -20.61
N TYR A 100 0.75 -7.46 -20.91
CA TYR A 100 0.57 -6.44 -21.94
C TYR A 100 0.85 -5.05 -21.35
N SER A 101 1.42 -4.16 -22.19
CA SER A 101 1.58 -2.76 -21.80
C SER A 101 0.24 -2.07 -21.53
N VAL A 102 0.19 -1.21 -20.53
CA VAL A 102 -0.98 -0.38 -20.18
C VAL A 102 -1.45 0.47 -21.35
N SER A 103 -0.55 0.86 -22.29
CA SER A 103 -0.88 1.58 -23.53
C SER A 103 -1.84 0.82 -24.45
N THR A 104 -2.02 -0.49 -24.25
CA THR A 104 -3.05 -1.29 -24.94
C THR A 104 -4.47 -0.86 -24.54
N ALA A 105 -4.65 -0.39 -23.31
CA ALA A 105 -5.95 0.03 -22.78
C ALA A 105 -6.11 1.55 -22.64
N LEU A 106 -5.07 2.25 -22.16
CA LEU A 106 -5.10 3.66 -21.82
C LEU A 106 -4.08 4.45 -22.64
N ASN A 107 -4.45 5.66 -23.07
CA ASN A 107 -3.49 6.58 -23.67
C ASN A 107 -2.67 7.31 -22.59
N GLU A 108 -1.52 7.83 -22.98
CA GLU A 108 -0.58 8.53 -22.11
C GLU A 108 -1.23 9.73 -21.38
N GLN A 109 -2.07 10.49 -22.05
CA GLN A 109 -2.75 11.65 -21.44
C GLN A 109 -3.63 11.21 -20.28
N THR A 110 -4.43 10.14 -20.45
CA THR A 110 -5.30 9.61 -19.39
C THR A 110 -4.48 9.17 -18.18
N ILE A 111 -3.32 8.53 -18.41
CA ILE A 111 -2.44 8.08 -17.33
C ILE A 111 -1.85 9.29 -16.59
N ASN A 112 -1.34 10.29 -17.31
CA ASN A 112 -0.74 11.50 -16.73
C ASN A 112 -1.77 12.33 -15.93
N ASP A 113 -3.02 12.37 -16.40
CA ASP A 113 -4.10 13.11 -15.73
C ASP A 113 -4.51 12.45 -14.40
N LYS A 114 -4.45 11.12 -14.31
CA LYS A 114 -4.95 10.36 -13.17
C LYS A 114 -3.89 9.97 -12.13
N TYR A 115 -2.65 9.75 -12.54
CA TYR A 115 -1.60 9.18 -11.69
C TYR A 115 -0.40 10.12 -11.56
N SER A 116 0.25 10.11 -10.39
CA SER A 116 1.50 10.84 -10.19
C SER A 116 2.64 10.22 -11.02
N LYS A 117 3.63 11.02 -11.34
CA LYS A 117 4.78 10.57 -12.16
C LYS A 117 5.52 9.40 -11.52
N HIS A 118 5.75 9.46 -10.20
CA HIS A 118 6.43 8.38 -9.49
C HIS A 118 5.70 7.04 -9.61
N LEU A 119 4.36 7.02 -9.43
CA LEU A 119 3.57 5.78 -9.55
C LEU A 119 3.61 5.17 -10.95
N GLN A 120 3.77 5.99 -11.99
CA GLN A 120 3.96 5.49 -13.36
C GLN A 120 5.38 4.93 -13.55
N GLU A 121 6.41 5.61 -13.03
CA GLU A 121 7.81 5.22 -13.18
C GLU A 121 8.12 3.86 -12.55
N ILE A 122 7.55 3.55 -11.37
CA ILE A 122 7.84 2.31 -10.65
C ILE A 122 7.23 1.06 -11.29
N THR A 123 6.29 1.21 -12.21
CA THR A 123 5.70 0.12 -13.02
C THR A 123 6.15 0.13 -14.47
N THR A 124 7.13 1.01 -14.80
CA THR A 124 7.71 1.15 -16.14
C THR A 124 9.07 0.47 -16.21
N SER A 125 9.26 -0.42 -17.18
CA SER A 125 10.54 -1.08 -17.44
C SER A 125 11.59 -0.08 -17.94
N LYS A 126 12.81 -0.21 -17.45
CA LYS A 126 13.97 0.54 -17.93
C LYS A 126 14.58 -0.07 -19.22
N ILE A 127 14.17 -1.29 -19.60
CA ILE A 127 14.72 -2.01 -20.76
C ILE A 127 14.02 -1.60 -22.05
N ASP A 128 12.67 -1.56 -22.03
CA ASP A 128 11.83 -1.28 -23.21
C ASP A 128 10.97 -0.02 -23.08
N GLU A 129 11.06 0.67 -21.94
CA GLU A 129 10.33 1.90 -21.61
C GLU A 129 8.80 1.72 -21.58
N MET A 130 8.32 0.47 -21.48
CA MET A 130 6.89 0.16 -21.41
C MET A 130 6.39 0.16 -19.97
N ASN A 131 5.23 0.77 -19.76
CA ASN A 131 4.49 0.68 -18.51
C ASN A 131 3.61 -0.57 -18.52
N TYR A 132 3.79 -1.45 -17.51
CA TYR A 132 3.11 -2.75 -17.42
C TYR A 132 2.03 -2.83 -16.36
N GLY A 133 1.84 -1.80 -15.52
CA GLY A 133 0.81 -1.79 -14.50
C GLY A 133 0.38 -0.40 -14.07
N VAL A 134 -0.78 -0.31 -13.46
CA VAL A 134 -1.31 0.93 -12.90
C VAL A 134 -1.65 0.68 -11.44
N LEU A 135 -1.06 1.47 -10.52
CA LEU A 135 -1.44 1.42 -9.11
C LEU A 135 -2.92 1.76 -9.00
N PHE A 136 -3.71 0.93 -8.36
CA PHE A 136 -5.13 1.16 -8.24
C PHE A 136 -5.58 1.42 -6.79
N ARG A 137 -4.83 0.89 -5.82
CA ARG A 137 -5.04 1.10 -4.39
C ARG A 137 -3.74 1.46 -3.70
N LEU A 138 -3.81 2.38 -2.73
CA LEU A 138 -2.68 2.80 -1.90
C LEU A 138 -2.96 2.58 -0.41
N ILE A 139 -1.90 2.39 0.36
CA ILE A 139 -1.89 2.23 1.81
C ILE A 139 -0.79 3.15 2.35
N PRO A 140 -1.12 4.28 3.02
CA PRO A 140 -0.13 5.20 3.55
C PRO A 140 0.57 4.64 4.80
N ASN A 141 1.87 4.95 4.96
CA ASN A 141 2.71 4.53 6.07
C ASN A 141 3.16 5.68 6.99
N SER A 142 3.14 6.92 6.52
CA SER A 142 3.70 8.10 7.22
C SER A 142 2.74 8.69 8.26
N LEU A 143 2.29 7.88 9.23
CA LEU A 143 1.32 8.29 10.24
C LEU A 143 1.88 8.12 11.66
N ILE A 144 1.53 9.05 12.54
CA ILE A 144 1.77 8.98 13.99
C ILE A 144 0.41 8.83 14.67
N TRP A 145 0.13 7.63 15.13
CA TRP A 145 -1.08 7.31 15.89
C TRP A 145 -0.94 7.71 17.34
N TYR A 146 -2.02 8.15 17.97
CA TYR A 146 -2.01 8.54 19.37
C TYR A 146 -3.32 8.20 20.11
N ASP A 147 -3.20 8.01 21.41
CA ASP A 147 -4.33 7.96 22.36
C ASP A 147 -4.83 9.39 22.61
N VAL A 148 -6.11 9.65 22.34
CA VAL A 148 -6.70 11.00 22.37
C VAL A 148 -6.63 11.60 23.78
N GLU A 149 -7.03 10.85 24.81
CA GLU A 149 -7.05 11.35 26.18
C GLU A 149 -5.63 11.67 26.70
N LYS A 150 -4.66 10.75 26.41
CA LYS A 150 -3.27 10.95 26.82
C LYS A 150 -2.62 12.13 26.07
N TYR A 151 -2.93 12.27 24.78
CA TYR A 151 -2.47 13.39 23.94
C TYR A 151 -2.99 14.74 24.44
N GLU A 152 -4.28 14.82 24.81
CA GLU A 152 -4.88 16.02 25.38
C GLU A 152 -4.23 16.40 26.73
N ARG A 153 -3.91 15.40 27.56
CA ARG A 153 -3.17 15.62 28.82
C ARG A 153 -1.78 16.21 28.62
N LEU A 154 -1.14 15.96 27.48
CA LEU A 154 0.11 16.57 27.07
C LEU A 154 -0.03 17.98 26.46
N GLY A 155 -1.27 18.50 26.38
CA GLY A 155 -1.58 19.81 25.81
C GLY A 155 -1.77 19.81 24.30
N SER A 156 -2.05 18.67 23.70
CA SER A 156 -2.30 18.49 22.25
C SER A 156 -1.16 19.10 21.39
N PRO A 157 0.09 18.64 21.54
CA PRO A 157 1.22 19.25 20.87
C PRO A 157 1.10 19.13 19.34
N ASN A 158 1.41 20.21 18.64
CA ASN A 158 1.51 20.20 17.18
C ASN A 158 2.97 20.30 16.79
N PHE A 159 3.46 19.36 15.97
CA PHE A 159 4.86 19.30 15.56
C PHE A 159 4.98 19.75 14.11
N GLU A 160 5.92 20.67 13.85
CA GLU A 160 6.26 21.10 12.49
C GLU A 160 7.44 20.30 11.91
N SER A 161 8.24 19.64 12.79
CA SER A 161 9.40 18.83 12.39
C SER A 161 9.60 17.62 13.28
N PHE A 162 10.35 16.64 12.78
CA PHE A 162 10.77 15.47 13.54
C PHE A 162 11.62 15.87 14.77
N GLU A 163 12.50 16.86 14.64
CA GLU A 163 13.34 17.33 15.75
C GLU A 163 12.52 17.93 16.89
N GLU A 164 11.46 18.69 16.59
CA GLU A 164 10.52 19.17 17.60
C GLU A 164 9.82 18.01 18.32
N MET A 165 9.37 16.99 17.56
CA MET A 165 8.72 15.82 18.11
C MET A 165 9.65 15.02 19.03
N VAL A 166 10.93 14.86 18.65
CA VAL A 166 11.95 14.21 19.48
C VAL A 166 12.25 15.03 20.73
N SER A 167 12.42 16.35 20.62
CA SER A 167 12.69 17.23 21.74
C SER A 167 11.55 17.21 22.76
N PHE A 168 10.30 17.35 22.28
CA PHE A 168 9.10 17.23 23.09
C PHE A 168 9.04 15.87 23.81
N SER A 169 9.33 14.79 23.07
CA SER A 169 9.31 13.44 23.64
C SER A 169 10.28 13.29 24.80
N LYS A 170 11.52 13.77 24.66
CA LYS A 170 12.55 13.74 25.72
C LYS A 170 12.19 14.60 26.94
N GLU A 171 11.59 15.75 26.72
CA GLU A 171 11.18 16.65 27.79
C GLU A 171 10.00 16.14 28.62
N ASN A 172 9.09 15.36 27.98
CA ASN A 172 7.84 14.91 28.58
C ASN A 172 7.80 13.42 28.92
N SER A 173 8.85 12.66 28.59
CA SER A 173 8.99 11.25 28.96
C SER A 173 9.72 11.09 30.29
N SER A 174 9.43 9.97 30.96
CA SER A 174 10.23 9.46 32.09
C SER A 174 10.24 7.93 32.02
N PHE A 175 11.09 7.29 32.81
CA PHE A 175 11.15 5.84 32.88
C PHE A 175 9.78 5.20 33.18
N ASP A 176 9.00 5.81 34.06
CA ASP A 176 7.66 5.32 34.45
C ASP A 176 6.55 5.79 33.46
N ASN A 177 6.84 6.77 32.61
CA ASN A 177 5.90 7.34 31.64
C ASN A 177 6.59 7.57 30.28
N PRO A 178 6.99 6.52 29.58
CA PRO A 178 7.51 6.61 28.21
C PRO A 178 6.40 7.00 27.24
N LEU A 179 6.69 7.82 26.24
CA LEU A 179 5.65 8.29 25.31
C LEU A 179 5.46 7.41 24.07
N TRP A 180 6.40 6.53 23.73
CA TRP A 180 6.37 5.80 22.47
C TRP A 180 6.19 4.30 22.63
N CYS A 181 5.22 3.72 21.89
CA CYS A 181 5.08 2.30 21.64
C CYS A 181 5.67 1.98 20.25
N MET A 182 6.80 1.23 20.20
CA MET A 182 7.59 1.05 18.96
C MET A 182 8.05 -0.40 18.75
N ASP A 183 7.30 -1.41 19.18
CA ASP A 183 7.63 -2.82 18.95
C ASP A 183 7.61 -3.14 17.43
N ILE A 184 8.59 -3.92 16.93
CA ILE A 184 8.75 -4.24 15.50
C ILE A 184 8.92 -5.73 15.19
N GLU A 185 8.84 -6.62 16.19
CA GLU A 185 8.99 -8.05 15.95
C GLU A 185 7.85 -8.55 15.04
N SER A 186 8.17 -9.31 14.01
CA SER A 186 7.27 -9.87 13.01
C SER A 186 7.84 -11.16 12.39
N GLY A 187 8.43 -12.04 13.20
CA GLY A 187 9.05 -13.28 12.73
C GLY A 187 10.19 -13.03 11.74
N ALA A 188 10.11 -13.65 10.56
CA ALA A 188 11.12 -13.50 9.50
C ALA A 188 11.19 -12.06 8.93
N SER A 189 10.09 -11.31 9.00
CA SER A 189 10.00 -9.93 8.50
C SER A 189 10.28 -8.87 9.58
N THR A 190 10.83 -9.25 10.74
CA THR A 190 11.18 -8.30 11.80
C THR A 190 12.08 -7.19 11.26
N GLY A 191 11.65 -5.93 11.40
CA GLY A 191 12.38 -4.76 10.91
C GLY A 191 11.63 -3.96 9.83
N TRP A 192 10.63 -4.52 9.16
CA TRP A 192 9.92 -3.82 8.08
C TRP A 192 9.24 -2.50 8.53
N ILE A 193 8.81 -2.41 9.80
CA ILE A 193 8.30 -1.13 10.34
C ILE A 193 9.43 -0.12 10.50
N ALA A 194 10.63 -0.56 10.87
CA ALA A 194 11.77 0.32 11.00
C ALA A 194 12.30 0.82 9.64
N THR A 195 12.09 0.08 8.54
CA THR A 195 12.36 0.61 7.19
C THR A 195 11.45 1.79 6.89
N ASN A 196 10.16 1.69 7.24
CA ASN A 196 9.21 2.79 7.05
C ASN A 196 9.64 4.05 7.84
N TRP A 197 10.17 3.90 9.06
CA TRP A 197 10.73 5.05 9.82
C TRP A 197 11.90 5.70 9.11
N LEU A 198 12.81 4.89 8.55
CA LEU A 198 13.94 5.40 7.78
C LEU A 198 13.48 6.12 6.51
N GLU A 199 12.55 5.54 5.81
CA GLU A 199 11.97 6.05 4.58
C GLU A 199 11.23 7.37 4.81
N ASP A 200 10.44 7.48 5.88
CA ASP A 200 9.82 8.73 6.29
C ASP A 200 10.85 9.82 6.53
N LEU A 201 11.93 9.52 7.28
CA LEU A 201 12.97 10.49 7.55
C LEU A 201 13.69 10.95 6.28
N ILE A 202 14.04 10.01 5.39
CA ILE A 202 14.70 10.38 4.13
C ILE A 202 13.78 11.27 3.29
N LEU A 203 12.53 10.87 3.09
CA LEU A 203 11.60 11.59 2.25
C LEU A 203 11.23 12.97 2.81
N HIS A 204 10.93 13.04 4.11
CA HIS A 204 10.45 14.27 4.73
C HIS A 204 11.55 15.29 5.00
N GLU A 205 12.77 14.85 5.37
CA GLU A 205 13.89 15.75 5.66
C GLU A 205 14.64 16.16 4.39
N TYR A 206 14.88 15.21 3.46
CA TYR A 206 15.76 15.43 2.32
C TYR A 206 15.04 15.45 0.97
N GLY A 207 13.78 15.06 0.93
CA GLY A 207 12.91 15.15 -0.23
C GLY A 207 13.00 13.99 -1.22
N PRO A 208 12.17 14.08 -2.27
CA PRO A 208 11.96 12.97 -3.20
C PRO A 208 13.21 12.62 -4.03
N ASP A 209 14.09 13.56 -4.33
CA ASP A 209 15.27 13.31 -5.17
C ASP A 209 16.27 12.40 -4.43
N ILE A 210 16.56 12.67 -3.15
CA ILE A 210 17.44 11.82 -2.33
C ILE A 210 16.80 10.47 -2.10
N TYR A 211 15.49 10.42 -1.85
CA TYR A 211 14.76 9.17 -1.70
C TYR A 211 14.84 8.30 -2.96
N ASP A 212 14.58 8.90 -4.12
CA ASP A 212 14.61 8.22 -5.41
C ASP A 212 16.01 7.74 -5.78
N ASP A 213 17.05 8.53 -5.53
CA ASP A 213 18.44 8.16 -5.77
C ASP A 213 18.90 7.02 -4.84
N TRP A 214 18.39 6.98 -3.62
CA TRP A 214 18.69 5.91 -2.67
C TRP A 214 18.08 4.56 -3.11
N PHE A 215 16.78 4.47 -3.34
CA PHE A 215 16.21 3.18 -3.74
C PHE A 215 16.65 2.71 -5.13
N LYS A 216 17.01 3.65 -6.02
CA LYS A 216 17.62 3.34 -7.33
C LYS A 216 19.09 2.97 -7.23
N GLN A 217 19.68 3.01 -6.04
CA GLN A 217 21.08 2.71 -5.77
C GLN A 217 22.06 3.64 -6.51
N ILE A 218 21.66 4.87 -6.80
CA ILE A 218 22.51 5.92 -7.34
C ILE A 218 23.41 6.49 -6.24
N ILE A 219 22.85 6.60 -5.02
CA ILE A 219 23.60 6.92 -3.80
C ILE A 219 23.57 5.72 -2.86
N THR A 220 24.59 5.59 -2.03
CA THR A 220 24.76 4.47 -1.09
C THR A 220 24.19 4.80 0.30
N SER A 221 24.11 3.82 1.18
CA SER A 221 23.72 4.01 2.57
C SER A 221 24.77 4.79 3.39
N GLN A 222 26.00 4.89 2.91
CA GLN A 222 27.06 5.77 3.47
C GLN A 222 26.89 7.24 3.06
N ASN A 223 25.95 7.55 2.15
CA ASN A 223 25.60 8.93 1.88
C ASN A 223 25.18 9.63 3.19
N ASN A 224 25.57 10.90 3.33
CA ASN A 224 25.41 11.64 4.57
C ASN A 224 23.94 11.76 5.00
N GLU A 225 23.03 12.00 4.07
CA GLU A 225 21.60 12.15 4.33
C GLU A 225 20.98 10.83 4.82
N ILE A 226 21.36 9.70 4.22
CA ILE A 226 20.89 8.37 4.63
C ILE A 226 21.43 8.02 6.03
N THR A 227 22.73 8.20 6.23
CA THR A 227 23.38 7.98 7.54
C THR A 227 22.73 8.84 8.63
N LEU A 228 22.46 10.12 8.37
CA LEU A 228 21.79 11.01 9.32
C LEU A 228 20.35 10.57 9.62
N SER A 229 19.62 10.05 8.64
CA SER A 229 18.28 9.52 8.84
C SER A 229 18.29 8.32 9.79
N ILE A 230 19.24 7.39 9.63
CA ILE A 230 19.40 6.26 10.58
C ILE A 230 19.73 6.79 11.99
N LEU A 231 20.64 7.76 12.10
CA LEU A 231 21.00 8.38 13.40
C LEU A 231 19.81 9.11 14.04
N ASN A 232 18.93 9.71 13.25
CA ASN A 232 17.72 10.37 13.73
C ASN A 232 16.74 9.40 14.38
N ILE A 233 16.55 8.18 13.84
CA ILE A 233 15.82 7.12 14.54
C ILE A 233 16.42 6.91 15.95
N GLY A 234 17.75 6.83 16.02
CA GLY A 234 18.46 6.65 17.29
C GLY A 234 18.22 7.76 18.32
N LYS A 235 18.00 9.01 17.87
CA LYS A 235 17.68 10.11 18.78
C LYS A 235 16.41 9.87 19.60
N LEU A 236 15.44 9.16 19.02
CA LEU A 236 14.19 8.82 19.66
C LEU A 236 14.32 7.55 20.51
N ILE A 237 14.91 6.47 19.95
CA ILE A 237 14.82 5.14 20.54
C ILE A 237 15.90 4.81 21.58
N PHE A 238 17.03 5.55 21.61
CA PHE A 238 18.12 5.26 22.54
C PHE A 238 18.05 6.08 23.84
N ASP A 239 17.09 6.96 23.98
CA ASP A 239 16.77 7.54 25.28
C ASP A 239 15.91 6.56 26.08
N GLU A 240 16.42 6.12 27.22
CA GLU A 240 15.78 5.07 28.06
C GLU A 240 14.37 5.45 28.53
N ASN A 241 14.04 6.74 28.47
CA ASN A 241 12.76 7.25 28.94
C ASN A 241 11.71 7.38 27.86
N THR A 242 12.10 7.44 26.58
CA THR A 242 11.15 7.79 25.50
C THR A 242 10.32 6.61 25.01
N VAL A 243 10.89 5.40 24.98
CA VAL A 243 10.23 4.22 24.42
C VAL A 243 9.85 3.22 25.49
N TYR A 244 8.62 2.75 25.45
CA TYR A 244 8.08 1.76 26.37
C TYR A 244 8.93 0.47 26.37
N GLY A 245 9.54 0.20 27.50
CA GLY A 245 10.42 -0.95 27.72
C GLY A 245 11.79 -0.86 27.07
N GLY A 246 12.17 0.29 26.52
CA GLY A 246 13.48 0.58 25.95
C GLY A 246 13.79 -0.15 24.62
N ASN A 247 14.97 0.12 24.06
CA ASN A 247 15.36 -0.36 22.72
C ASN A 247 15.41 -1.89 22.57
N GLN A 248 15.75 -2.63 23.63
CA GLN A 248 15.77 -4.10 23.58
C GLN A 248 14.37 -4.71 23.42
N ARG A 249 13.35 -4.02 23.93
CA ARG A 249 11.95 -4.40 23.73
C ARG A 249 11.55 -4.26 22.27
N ILE A 250 11.94 -3.18 21.60
CA ILE A 250 11.55 -2.85 20.22
C ILE A 250 11.69 -4.06 19.29
N VAL A 251 12.82 -4.74 19.31
CA VAL A 251 13.12 -5.87 18.41
C VAL A 251 12.61 -7.23 18.89
N SER A 252 12.13 -7.32 20.14
CA SER A 252 11.76 -8.58 20.79
C SER A 252 10.27 -8.76 21.01
N LYS A 253 9.46 -7.73 20.79
CA LYS A 253 8.02 -7.78 20.98
C LYS A 253 7.29 -7.56 19.67
N GLU A 254 6.22 -8.30 19.54
CA GLU A 254 5.38 -8.33 18.36
C GLU A 254 4.73 -6.95 18.13
N PHE A 255 4.84 -6.42 16.90
CA PHE A 255 4.48 -5.05 16.54
C PHE A 255 3.01 -4.70 16.80
N ARG A 256 2.10 -5.68 16.71
CA ARG A 256 0.67 -5.46 16.98
C ARG A 256 0.38 -5.08 18.44
N ASN A 257 1.34 -5.35 19.34
CA ASN A 257 1.22 -4.91 20.72
C ASN A 257 1.23 -3.37 20.84
N ASN A 258 1.83 -2.64 19.90
CA ASN A 258 1.85 -1.18 19.91
C ASN A 258 0.45 -0.60 20.04
N TYR A 259 -0.51 -1.09 19.27
CA TYR A 259 -1.86 -0.54 19.18
C TYR A 259 -2.73 -0.87 20.39
N ARG A 260 -2.48 -2.02 21.01
CA ARG A 260 -3.10 -2.39 22.28
C ARG A 260 -2.50 -1.60 23.44
N ASN A 261 -1.15 -1.53 23.49
CA ASN A 261 -0.45 -0.80 24.53
C ASN A 261 -0.76 0.71 24.50
N LEU A 262 -0.93 1.28 23.29
CA LEU A 262 -1.28 2.66 23.10
C LEU A 262 -2.58 3.05 23.85
N LEU A 263 -3.60 2.18 23.80
CA LEU A 263 -4.93 2.39 24.36
C LEU A 263 -5.16 1.70 25.71
N ASP A 264 -4.11 1.12 26.30
CA ASP A 264 -4.20 0.50 27.63
C ASP A 264 -4.05 1.59 28.70
N GLU A 265 -5.01 1.61 29.66
CA GLU A 265 -5.00 2.57 30.76
C GLU A 265 -3.83 2.38 31.73
N ASP A 266 -3.34 1.14 31.87
CA ASP A 266 -2.19 0.79 32.70
C ASP A 266 -0.86 1.11 32.01
N ASN A 267 -0.89 1.53 30.75
CA ASN A 267 0.28 1.83 29.93
C ASN A 267 0.38 3.32 29.61
N SER A 268 1.57 3.86 29.64
CA SER A 268 1.79 5.31 29.51
C SER A 268 2.11 5.78 28.11
N CYS A 269 2.41 4.88 27.15
CA CYS A 269 2.75 5.36 25.82
C CYS A 269 1.54 6.05 25.15
N VAL A 270 1.85 7.13 24.44
CA VAL A 270 0.90 8.05 23.83
C VAL A 270 0.95 7.96 22.31
N PHE A 271 2.12 7.65 21.75
CA PHE A 271 2.38 7.65 20.32
C PHE A 271 2.81 6.28 19.80
N SER A 272 2.47 6.01 18.53
CA SER A 272 3.01 4.90 17.74
C SER A 272 3.24 5.35 16.30
N TRP A 273 4.45 5.20 15.79
CA TRP A 273 4.81 5.55 14.42
C TRP A 273 4.55 4.36 13.51
N SER A 274 3.52 4.45 12.67
CA SER A 274 3.02 3.32 11.89
C SER A 274 2.17 3.76 10.70
N GLY A 275 1.76 2.82 9.85
CA GLY A 275 0.91 3.08 8.69
C GLY A 275 -0.59 2.89 8.96
N HIS A 276 -1.38 3.06 7.91
CA HIS A 276 -2.83 2.84 7.88
C HIS A 276 -3.25 1.47 8.44
N PHE A 277 -2.45 0.42 8.19
CA PHE A 277 -2.73 -0.94 8.68
C PHE A 277 -2.88 -1.03 10.20
N ALA A 278 -2.38 -0.06 10.97
CA ALA A 278 -2.56 0.03 12.42
C ALA A 278 -4.04 -0.04 12.82
N SER A 279 -4.91 0.56 12.01
CA SER A 279 -6.36 0.59 12.23
C SER A 279 -7.00 -0.79 12.39
N MET A 280 -6.41 -1.82 11.78
CA MET A 280 -6.88 -3.22 11.88
C MET A 280 -6.60 -3.88 13.24
N TYR A 281 -5.71 -3.31 14.04
CA TYR A 281 -5.22 -3.93 15.27
C TYR A 281 -5.64 -3.20 16.54
N PHE A 282 -6.32 -2.05 16.43
CA PHE A 282 -6.92 -1.41 17.59
C PHE A 282 -8.02 -2.29 18.18
N PRO A 283 -8.21 -2.27 19.51
CA PRO A 283 -9.31 -2.98 20.15
C PRO A 283 -10.67 -2.57 19.55
N THR A 284 -11.56 -3.54 19.32
CA THR A 284 -12.84 -3.33 18.62
C THR A 284 -13.87 -2.52 19.42
N ASP A 285 -13.64 -2.32 20.70
CA ASP A 285 -14.42 -1.46 21.61
C ASP A 285 -13.92 -0.01 21.63
N LYS A 286 -12.87 0.29 20.88
CA LYS A 286 -12.26 1.61 20.75
C LYS A 286 -12.63 2.25 19.40
N SER A 287 -12.76 3.56 19.36
CA SER A 287 -13.24 4.31 18.20
C SER A 287 -12.34 5.47 17.83
N TYR A 288 -12.24 5.70 16.53
CA TYR A 288 -11.52 6.84 15.95
C TYR A 288 -12.11 8.17 16.43
N GLU A 289 -11.28 9.20 16.59
CA GLU A 289 -11.57 10.53 17.11
C GLU A 289 -11.89 10.58 18.62
N TYR A 290 -12.35 9.49 19.23
CA TYR A 290 -12.69 9.46 20.66
C TYR A 290 -11.61 8.79 21.50
N ASP A 291 -11.13 7.61 21.08
CA ASP A 291 -10.11 6.87 21.80
C ASP A 291 -8.74 7.04 21.15
N PHE A 292 -8.68 7.04 19.81
CA PHE A 292 -7.44 7.21 19.05
C PHE A 292 -7.66 8.12 17.84
N ASP A 293 -6.57 8.77 17.43
CA ASP A 293 -6.49 9.54 16.19
C ASP A 293 -5.04 9.51 15.69
N PHE A 294 -4.76 10.16 14.59
CA PHE A 294 -3.41 10.27 14.05
C PHE A 294 -3.14 11.66 13.49
N PHE A 295 -1.86 11.98 13.37
CA PHE A 295 -1.38 13.05 12.51
C PHE A 295 -0.34 12.48 11.53
N LYS A 296 -0.14 13.20 10.43
CA LYS A 296 0.87 12.85 9.44
C LYS A 296 2.26 13.10 10.01
N PHE A 297 3.27 12.32 9.59
CA PHE A 297 4.66 12.55 9.95
C PHE A 297 5.05 14.04 9.73
N PRO A 298 5.63 14.72 10.73
CA PRO A 298 5.88 16.16 10.67
C PRO A 298 7.07 16.48 9.77
N SER A 299 6.93 17.50 8.93
CA SER A 299 7.99 18.02 8.05
C SER A 299 7.78 19.49 7.75
N GLU A 300 8.85 20.30 7.87
CA GLU A 300 8.83 21.70 7.47
C GLU A 300 8.92 21.87 5.95
N SER A 301 9.78 21.09 5.31
CA SER A 301 10.16 21.27 3.90
C SER A 301 9.25 20.51 2.95
N ASN A 302 8.89 19.27 3.29
CA ASN A 302 8.10 18.38 2.43
C ASN A 302 6.75 18.06 3.08
N LYS A 303 5.98 19.11 3.37
CA LYS A 303 4.74 19.03 4.18
C LYS A 303 3.70 18.03 3.68
N ASN A 304 3.62 17.75 2.37
CA ASN A 304 2.70 16.79 1.79
C ASN A 304 3.37 15.48 1.40
N ALA A 305 4.62 15.25 1.79
CA ALA A 305 5.30 13.99 1.56
C ALA A 305 4.59 12.84 2.26
N MET A 306 4.63 11.66 1.67
CA MET A 306 4.05 10.44 2.21
C MET A 306 4.70 9.21 1.60
N VAL A 307 5.13 8.30 2.45
CA VAL A 307 5.53 6.94 2.06
C VAL A 307 4.31 6.03 2.12
N GLY A 308 4.24 5.04 1.24
CA GLY A 308 3.19 4.03 1.29
C GLY A 308 3.45 2.89 0.35
N ILE A 309 2.57 1.90 0.41
CA ILE A 309 2.53 0.76 -0.50
C ILE A 309 1.22 0.74 -1.28
N GLY A 310 1.04 -0.22 -2.15
CA GLY A 310 -0.21 -0.35 -2.90
C GLY A 310 -0.19 -1.52 -3.87
N ASP A 311 -1.32 -1.72 -4.53
CA ASP A 311 -1.52 -2.81 -5.47
C ASP A 311 -1.62 -2.26 -6.90
N SER A 312 -0.97 -2.95 -7.84
CA SER A 312 -0.99 -2.63 -9.26
C SER A 312 -1.97 -3.53 -10.01
N LEU A 313 -2.80 -2.94 -10.85
CA LEU A 313 -3.63 -3.66 -11.82
C LEU A 313 -2.84 -3.86 -13.13
N VAL A 314 -2.82 -5.09 -13.65
CA VAL A 314 -2.08 -5.48 -14.85
C VAL A 314 -2.95 -6.23 -15.83
N ILE A 315 -2.52 -6.27 -17.11
CA ILE A 315 -3.24 -6.90 -18.23
C ILE A 315 -2.52 -8.19 -18.62
N LEU A 316 -3.18 -9.34 -18.44
CA LEU A 316 -2.72 -10.67 -18.86
C LEU A 316 -3.30 -11.08 -20.23
N ASN A 317 -4.49 -10.59 -20.56
CA ASN A 317 -5.18 -10.84 -21.83
C ASN A 317 -5.74 -9.52 -22.40
N SER A 318 -5.46 -9.25 -23.65
CA SER A 318 -5.86 -8.02 -24.34
C SER A 318 -7.16 -8.13 -25.13
N SER A 319 -8.10 -9.02 -24.73
CA SER A 319 -9.43 -9.05 -25.33
C SER A 319 -10.17 -7.71 -25.13
N ASN A 320 -11.08 -7.37 -26.01
CA ASN A 320 -11.83 -6.12 -25.88
C ASN A 320 -12.54 -6.01 -24.53
N LYS A 321 -13.11 -7.13 -24.04
CA LYS A 321 -13.83 -7.15 -22.78
C LYS A 321 -12.90 -7.05 -21.57
N SER A 322 -11.75 -7.70 -21.60
CA SER A 322 -10.71 -7.55 -20.57
C SER A 322 -10.27 -6.10 -20.45
N LEU A 323 -10.04 -5.40 -21.60
CA LEU A 323 -9.65 -4.00 -21.63
C LEU A 323 -10.79 -3.03 -21.19
N GLU A 324 -12.07 -3.37 -21.45
CA GLU A 324 -13.22 -2.61 -20.91
C GLU A 324 -13.29 -2.74 -19.38
N VAL A 325 -13.11 -3.95 -18.82
CA VAL A 325 -13.06 -4.19 -17.38
C VAL A 325 -11.86 -3.48 -16.74
N PHE A 326 -10.68 -3.57 -17.35
CA PHE A 326 -9.50 -2.85 -16.89
C PHE A 326 -9.73 -1.34 -16.74
N LYS A 327 -10.37 -0.73 -17.74
CA LYS A 327 -10.73 0.71 -17.70
C LYS A 327 -11.76 1.03 -16.63
N ALA A 328 -12.75 0.16 -16.42
CA ALA A 328 -13.78 0.35 -15.40
C ALA A 328 -13.21 0.29 -13.98
N LEU A 329 -12.22 -0.58 -13.73
CA LEU A 329 -11.50 -0.66 -12.45
C LEU A 329 -10.64 0.58 -12.15
N LEU A 330 -10.32 1.40 -13.16
CA LEU A 330 -9.53 2.63 -13.05
C LEU A 330 -10.37 3.89 -13.28
N ASP A 331 -11.71 3.76 -13.30
CA ASP A 331 -12.62 4.90 -13.39
C ASP A 331 -12.57 5.78 -12.13
N ASP A 332 -12.91 7.07 -12.28
CA ASP A 332 -12.90 8.02 -11.17
C ASP A 332 -13.94 7.68 -10.10
N ASN A 333 -14.98 6.93 -10.47
CA ASN A 333 -16.03 6.45 -9.58
C ASN A 333 -15.86 4.98 -9.15
N PHE A 334 -14.75 4.31 -9.50
CA PHE A 334 -14.50 2.98 -8.98
C PHE A 334 -14.28 3.03 -7.47
N GLY A 335 -14.82 2.05 -6.77
CA GLY A 335 -14.66 1.92 -5.31
C GLY A 335 -15.73 2.66 -4.49
N GLN A 336 -16.79 3.22 -5.10
CA GLN A 336 -17.80 4.00 -4.39
C GLN A 336 -18.57 3.16 -3.35
N ILE A 337 -18.90 1.89 -3.65
CA ILE A 337 -19.49 0.98 -2.66
C ILE A 337 -18.46 0.70 -1.55
N TRP A 338 -17.22 0.45 -1.92
CA TRP A 338 -16.17 0.12 -0.97
C TRP A 338 -15.95 1.27 0.03
N ILE A 339 -15.74 2.51 -0.45
CA ILE A 339 -15.52 3.69 0.42
C ILE A 339 -16.72 4.09 1.26
N SER A 340 -17.94 3.67 0.91
CA SER A 340 -19.15 3.92 1.70
C SER A 340 -19.26 3.02 2.95
N LYS A 341 -18.41 1.99 3.09
CA LYS A 341 -18.42 1.12 4.26
C LYS A 341 -17.67 1.75 5.42
N GLN A 342 -18.19 1.62 6.63
CA GLN A 342 -17.60 2.21 7.86
C GLN A 342 -16.21 1.68 8.21
N ASP A 343 -15.89 0.45 7.81
CA ASP A 343 -14.61 -0.21 8.02
C ASP A 343 -13.74 -0.25 6.75
N SER A 344 -14.08 0.57 5.76
CA SER A 344 -13.33 0.61 4.50
C SER A 344 -11.88 1.01 4.70
N MET A 345 -11.01 0.35 3.95
CA MET A 345 -9.59 0.63 3.86
C MET A 345 -9.14 0.94 2.43
N PHE A 346 -10.07 1.27 1.54
CA PHE A 346 -9.77 1.54 0.14
C PHE A 346 -9.41 3.00 -0.09
N ILE A 347 -8.18 3.26 -0.50
CA ILE A 347 -7.71 4.57 -0.96
C ILE A 347 -7.25 4.42 -2.41
N SER A 348 -7.92 5.11 -3.32
CA SER A 348 -7.57 5.05 -4.74
C SER A 348 -6.23 5.72 -5.03
N ALA A 349 -5.42 5.11 -5.90
CA ALA A 349 -4.20 5.73 -6.45
C ALA A 349 -4.51 6.77 -7.54
N ASN A 350 -5.75 6.79 -8.06
CA ASN A 350 -6.22 7.81 -9.00
C ASN A 350 -6.50 9.12 -8.24
N LYS A 351 -5.69 10.15 -8.49
CA LYS A 351 -5.84 11.48 -7.84
C LYS A 351 -7.16 12.18 -8.13
N ASN A 352 -7.89 11.74 -9.17
CA ASN A 352 -9.21 12.28 -9.55
C ASN A 352 -10.39 11.44 -9.01
N SER A 353 -10.11 10.38 -8.22
CA SER A 353 -11.17 9.52 -7.68
C SER A 353 -12.21 10.32 -6.91
N ASN A 354 -13.48 9.96 -7.06
CA ASN A 354 -14.55 10.56 -6.26
C ASN A 354 -14.45 10.11 -4.80
N ILE A 355 -14.48 11.05 -3.84
CA ILE A 355 -14.38 10.81 -2.40
C ILE A 355 -15.60 11.36 -1.63
N GLU A 356 -16.64 11.80 -2.33
CA GLU A 356 -17.80 12.45 -1.71
C GLU A 356 -18.59 11.49 -0.81
N ASP A 357 -18.55 10.18 -1.12
CA ASP A 357 -19.29 9.14 -0.40
C ASP A 357 -18.49 8.45 0.73
N ILE A 358 -17.32 8.98 1.09
CA ILE A 358 -16.57 8.46 2.23
C ILE A 358 -17.28 8.89 3.54
N GLU A 359 -17.93 7.93 4.19
CA GLU A 359 -18.59 8.16 5.48
C GLU A 359 -17.64 7.96 6.69
N ASN A 360 -16.57 7.20 6.52
CA ASN A 360 -15.58 6.96 7.56
C ASN A 360 -14.62 8.16 7.65
N ASN A 361 -14.68 8.92 8.74
CA ASN A 361 -13.85 10.11 8.97
C ASN A 361 -12.35 9.81 8.91
N MET A 362 -11.92 8.66 9.44
CA MET A 362 -10.52 8.23 9.41
C MET A 362 -10.05 8.04 7.96
N LEU A 363 -10.79 7.25 7.18
CA LEU A 363 -10.51 7.00 5.77
C LEU A 363 -10.53 8.31 4.95
N PHE A 364 -11.48 9.21 5.23
CA PHE A 364 -11.55 10.51 4.58
C PHE A 364 -10.29 11.34 4.83
N LYS A 365 -9.86 11.45 6.10
CA LYS A 365 -8.65 12.17 6.48
C LYS A 365 -7.40 11.60 5.79
N GLU A 366 -7.23 10.28 5.81
CA GLU A 366 -6.12 9.61 5.13
C GLU A 366 -6.15 9.80 3.60
N THR A 367 -7.34 9.66 3.00
CA THR A 367 -7.52 9.85 1.54
C THR A 367 -7.15 11.28 1.12
N VAL A 368 -7.51 12.29 1.92
CA VAL A 368 -7.13 13.68 1.65
C VAL A 368 -5.60 13.86 1.72
N LEU A 369 -4.93 13.25 2.72
CA LEU A 369 -3.47 13.31 2.84
C LEU A 369 -2.79 12.63 1.65
N VAL A 370 -3.22 11.43 1.26
CA VAL A 370 -2.70 10.72 0.09
C VAL A 370 -2.90 11.53 -1.19
N ARG A 371 -4.10 12.09 -1.39
CA ARG A 371 -4.40 12.92 -2.57
C ARG A 371 -3.51 14.16 -2.66
N ASN A 372 -3.25 14.84 -1.55
CA ASN A 372 -2.33 15.97 -1.51
C ASN A 372 -0.91 15.54 -1.91
N ALA A 373 -0.43 14.42 -1.38
CA ALA A 373 0.87 13.86 -1.73
C ALA A 373 0.96 13.50 -3.24
N LEU A 374 -0.10 12.91 -3.80
CA LEU A 374 -0.16 12.56 -5.23
C LEU A 374 -0.16 13.81 -6.13
N ASN A 375 -0.94 14.84 -5.77
CA ASN A 375 -1.03 16.08 -6.53
C ASN A 375 0.29 16.85 -6.56
N ASP A 376 1.02 16.85 -5.43
CA ASP A 376 2.33 17.50 -5.30
C ASP A 376 3.49 16.63 -5.81
N ASN A 377 3.19 15.41 -6.29
CA ASN A 377 4.18 14.39 -6.67
C ASN A 377 5.17 14.06 -5.54
N LEU A 378 4.68 14.06 -4.30
CA LEU A 378 5.43 13.77 -3.06
C LEU A 378 5.02 12.44 -2.41
N PHE A 379 4.11 11.67 -3.02
CA PHE A 379 3.91 10.28 -2.63
C PHE A 379 5.08 9.45 -3.17
N ARG A 380 5.67 8.63 -2.30
CA ARG A 380 6.71 7.65 -2.67
C ARG A 380 6.28 6.26 -2.24
N TYR A 381 6.48 5.31 -3.13
CA TYR A 381 6.32 3.90 -2.79
C TYR A 381 7.46 3.49 -1.85
N ASP A 382 7.18 2.58 -0.93
CA ASP A 382 8.13 2.00 0.02
C ASP A 382 9.42 1.56 -0.69
N ALA A 383 10.55 2.16 -0.32
CA ALA A 383 11.83 1.96 -0.98
C ALA A 383 12.32 0.52 -0.82
N SER A 384 12.08 -0.09 0.33
CA SER A 384 12.48 -1.47 0.62
C SER A 384 11.80 -2.48 -0.31
N GLU A 385 10.57 -2.19 -0.76
CA GLU A 385 9.82 -2.98 -1.73
C GLU A 385 10.25 -2.72 -3.19
N LEU A 386 10.83 -1.55 -3.48
CA LEU A 386 11.34 -1.19 -4.81
C LEU A 386 12.77 -1.65 -5.05
N MET A 387 13.54 -1.91 -4.01
CA MET A 387 14.89 -2.45 -4.10
C MET A 387 14.87 -3.93 -4.48
N GLU A 388 15.99 -4.46 -4.97
CA GLU A 388 16.15 -5.91 -5.07
C GLU A 388 15.84 -6.57 -3.73
N ARG A 389 15.06 -7.66 -3.74
CA ARG A 389 14.61 -8.36 -2.52
C ARG A 389 15.72 -8.61 -1.52
N ARG A 390 16.91 -9.04 -2.00
CA ARG A 390 18.07 -9.29 -1.15
C ARG A 390 18.52 -8.04 -0.39
N ILE A 391 18.37 -6.86 -1.00
CA ILE A 391 18.79 -5.58 -0.40
C ILE A 391 17.67 -5.05 0.50
N GLY A 392 16.49 -4.82 -0.05
CA GLY A 392 15.36 -4.21 0.67
C GLY A 392 14.83 -5.09 1.81
N SER A 393 14.48 -6.35 1.49
CA SER A 393 13.82 -7.22 2.48
C SER A 393 14.80 -7.95 3.39
N ASP A 394 16.00 -8.34 2.92
CA ASP A 394 16.90 -9.15 3.74
C ASP A 394 17.94 -8.30 4.48
N HIS A 395 18.70 -7.46 3.76
CA HIS A 395 19.82 -6.73 4.37
C HIS A 395 19.39 -5.47 5.10
N LEU A 396 18.49 -4.67 4.54
CA LEU A 396 18.03 -3.43 5.17
C LEU A 396 17.30 -3.70 6.49
N LEU A 397 16.38 -4.68 6.50
CA LEU A 397 15.67 -5.10 7.71
C LEU A 397 16.66 -5.57 8.79
N TYR A 398 17.61 -6.42 8.39
CA TYR A 398 18.61 -6.94 9.32
C TYR A 398 19.51 -5.83 9.89
N ALA A 399 19.95 -4.92 9.05
CA ALA A 399 20.83 -3.80 9.45
C ALA A 399 20.13 -2.86 10.44
N LEU A 400 18.87 -2.49 10.19
CA LEU A 400 18.08 -1.67 11.11
C LEU A 400 17.81 -2.39 12.43
N LYS A 401 17.43 -3.66 12.39
CA LYS A 401 17.28 -4.48 13.60
C LYS A 401 18.57 -4.52 14.41
N LYS A 402 19.73 -4.69 13.76
CA LYS A 402 21.06 -4.67 14.38
C LYS A 402 21.34 -3.30 15.00
N TYR A 403 21.08 -2.20 14.28
CA TYR A 403 21.23 -0.85 14.77
C TYR A 403 20.41 -0.59 16.04
N ILE A 404 19.12 -0.91 16.00
CA ILE A 404 18.19 -0.74 17.13
C ILE A 404 18.65 -1.55 18.35
N SER A 405 19.15 -2.77 18.13
CA SER A 405 19.56 -3.67 19.23
C SER A 405 20.87 -3.27 19.88
N LEU A 406 21.83 -2.80 19.10
CA LEU A 406 23.23 -2.67 19.53
C LEU A 406 23.68 -1.23 19.77
N GLY A 407 22.95 -0.24 19.22
CA GLY A 407 23.21 1.17 19.47
C GLY A 407 23.90 1.91 18.32
N SER A 408 23.94 3.23 18.46
CA SER A 408 24.43 4.16 17.43
C SER A 408 25.93 4.09 17.14
N GLU A 409 26.73 3.49 18.03
CA GLU A 409 28.18 3.35 17.83
C GLU A 409 28.53 2.50 16.60
N LEU A 410 27.60 1.65 16.14
CA LEU A 410 27.80 0.76 14.99
C LEU A 410 27.34 1.36 13.64
N ILE A 411 26.98 2.64 13.58
CA ILE A 411 26.43 3.24 12.37
C ILE A 411 27.31 3.03 11.14
N ASN A 412 28.62 3.23 11.25
CA ASN A 412 29.55 3.05 10.14
C ASN A 412 29.61 1.59 9.68
N GLU A 413 29.67 0.64 10.62
CA GLU A 413 29.65 -0.80 10.29
C GLU A 413 28.35 -1.20 9.59
N ILE A 414 27.23 -0.66 10.03
CA ILE A 414 25.90 -0.94 9.48
C ILE A 414 25.76 -0.38 8.06
N THR A 415 26.17 0.86 7.83
CA THR A 415 26.13 1.48 6.49
C THR A 415 27.12 0.81 5.53
N GLU A 416 28.32 0.44 6.00
CA GLU A 416 29.27 -0.36 5.22
C GLU A 416 28.72 -1.75 4.88
N GLU A 417 28.03 -2.41 5.82
CA GLU A 417 27.38 -3.70 5.57
C GLU A 417 26.27 -3.60 4.55
N LEU A 418 25.45 -2.56 4.62
CA LEU A 418 24.42 -2.28 3.63
C LEU A 418 25.05 -2.11 2.23
N ASP A 419 26.06 -1.27 2.10
CA ASP A 419 26.68 -0.97 0.82
C ASP A 419 27.55 -2.11 0.26
N SER A 420 28.08 -2.99 1.12
CA SER A 420 28.91 -4.14 0.68
C SER A 420 28.14 -5.21 -0.10
N LYS A 421 26.82 -5.08 -0.17
CA LYS A 421 25.91 -6.04 -0.82
C LYS A 421 25.37 -5.54 -2.17
N TYR A 422 25.68 -4.28 -2.54
CA TYR A 422 25.39 -3.70 -3.85
C TYR A 422 26.28 -4.22 -4.98
#